data_4afd54764101bcf7c476f9e1d43aa59f
#
_entry.id   4afd54764101bcf7c476f9e1d43aa59f
#
_cell.length_a   1.000
_cell.length_b   1.000
_cell.length_c   1.000
_cell.angle_alpha   90.00
_cell.angle_beta   90.00
_cell.angle_gamma   90.00
#
_symmetry.space_group_name_H-M   'P 1'
#
loop_
_entity.id
_entity.type
_entity.pdbx_description
1 polymer ?
#
loop_
_entity_poly.entity_id
_entity_poly.type
_entity_poly.pdbx_seq_one_letter_code
_entity_poly.pdbx_strand_id
1 'polypeptide(L)'
;GYSSAASDVYKRQLEVRGLGFGYTKGQSTLHDISFSIGKGEMVSIAGRNGAGKSTLAKLICGFETPEQGQVLLNGRDLAQDNIRRRAQHIGYVMQNPNQMISKTMIFEEVALALQGSDMTQEQIRQRVEDTLKVCGLYPFRNWPISALSFGQKKRVTIASVLVQQPELIILDEPTAGQDFRHYTDIMEFLRGLNKQGVTVVMITHDMHLMLEYTPRALVFCDGQLIADRSAAAVLCDPELIEQAALKETSLFTLANRCGIAPAEDFVERFIHEDREVRTHGC
;
A
#
# COMPACT_ATOMS: atom_id res chain seq x y z
N GLY A 1 -27.13 -23.24 -1.30
CA GLY A 1 -26.34 -22.46 -0.36
C GLY A 1 -24.85 -22.83 -0.29
N TYR A 2 -24.27 -23.49 -1.32
CA TYR A 2 -22.84 -23.86 -1.36
C TYR A 2 -21.99 -23.03 -2.36
N SER A 3 -22.61 -22.04 -3.03
CA SER A 3 -21.93 -21.34 -4.14
C SER A 3 -21.18 -20.05 -3.74
N SER A 4 -21.46 -19.43 -2.60
CA SER A 4 -20.83 -18.15 -2.25
C SER A 4 -19.45 -18.32 -1.60
N ALA A 5 -19.27 -19.30 -0.74
CA ALA A 5 -18.01 -19.51 -0.02
C ALA A 5 -16.85 -19.95 -0.94
N ALA A 6 -17.14 -20.72 -1.99
CA ALA A 6 -16.13 -21.15 -2.97
C ALA A 6 -15.69 -20.01 -3.89
N SER A 7 -16.60 -19.07 -4.24
CA SER A 7 -16.27 -17.91 -5.07
C SER A 7 -15.41 -16.88 -4.32
N ASP A 8 -15.56 -16.77 -3.00
CA ASP A 8 -14.79 -15.85 -2.18
C ASP A 8 -13.35 -16.32 -1.93
N VAL A 9 -13.12 -17.65 -1.88
CA VAL A 9 -11.77 -18.23 -1.72
C VAL A 9 -10.89 -17.92 -2.94
N TYR A 10 -11.45 -17.92 -4.15
CA TYR A 10 -10.69 -17.60 -5.38
C TYR A 10 -10.38 -16.11 -5.57
N LYS A 11 -11.02 -15.22 -4.81
CA LYS A 11 -10.75 -13.77 -4.87
C LYS A 11 -9.69 -13.30 -3.87
N ARG A 12 -9.39 -14.11 -2.84
CA ARG A 12 -8.41 -13.74 -1.81
C ARG A 12 -7.00 -13.90 -2.34
N GLN A 13 -6.25 -12.81 -2.40
CA GLN A 13 -4.86 -12.84 -2.81
C GLN A 13 -3.92 -12.94 -1.62
N LEU A 14 -4.07 -12.04 -0.64
CA LEU A 14 -3.30 -12.06 0.61
C LEU A 14 -4.23 -12.46 1.75
N GLU A 15 -3.81 -13.43 2.55
CA GLU A 15 -4.48 -13.79 3.79
C GLU A 15 -3.49 -13.79 4.94
N VAL A 16 -3.87 -13.15 6.03
CA VAL A 16 -3.16 -13.16 7.31
C VAL A 16 -4.07 -13.85 8.31
N ARG A 17 -3.57 -14.87 9.00
CA ARG A 17 -4.36 -15.70 9.92
C ARG A 17 -3.67 -15.83 11.26
N GLY A 18 -4.28 -15.28 12.30
CA GLY A 18 -3.83 -15.42 13.69
C GLY A 18 -2.40 -14.92 13.92
N LEU A 19 -1.96 -13.88 13.19
CA LEU A 19 -0.57 -13.44 13.19
C LEU A 19 -0.23 -12.75 14.51
N GLY A 20 0.78 -13.29 15.21
CA GLY A 20 1.34 -12.69 16.42
C GLY A 20 2.85 -12.54 16.31
N PHE A 21 3.37 -11.45 16.87
CA PHE A 21 4.81 -11.13 16.82
C PHE A 21 5.24 -10.16 17.92
N GLY A 22 6.46 -10.33 18.42
CA GLY A 22 7.14 -9.40 19.32
C GLY A 22 8.63 -9.31 19.00
N TYR A 23 9.18 -8.10 19.05
CA TYR A 23 10.63 -7.87 18.88
C TYR A 23 11.43 -8.33 20.11
N THR A 24 10.80 -8.32 21.27
CA THR A 24 11.43 -8.71 22.56
C THR A 24 10.58 -9.77 23.19
N LYS A 25 11.23 -10.82 23.71
CA LYS A 25 10.55 -11.92 24.39
C LYS A 25 9.67 -11.39 25.54
N GLY A 26 8.38 -11.68 25.47
CA GLY A 26 7.40 -11.22 26.46
C GLY A 26 6.78 -9.84 26.16
N GLN A 27 7.19 -9.14 25.09
CA GLN A 27 6.57 -7.91 24.60
C GLN A 27 6.00 -8.14 23.20
N SER A 28 4.73 -8.48 23.13
CA SER A 28 4.05 -8.65 21.85
C SER A 28 3.77 -7.30 21.20
N THR A 29 4.06 -7.20 19.89
CA THR A 29 3.82 -6.01 19.07
C THR A 29 2.55 -6.17 18.22
N LEU A 30 2.23 -7.42 17.83
CA LEU A 30 1.01 -7.77 17.10
C LEU A 30 0.32 -8.95 17.79
N HIS A 31 -1.01 -8.86 17.91
CA HIS A 31 -1.83 -9.79 18.67
C HIS A 31 -2.96 -10.35 17.80
N ASP A 32 -2.84 -11.61 17.40
CA ASP A 32 -3.90 -12.36 16.70
C ASP A 32 -4.51 -11.64 15.50
N ILE A 33 -3.66 -11.12 14.61
CA ILE A 33 -4.11 -10.37 13.45
C ILE A 33 -4.63 -11.32 12.37
N SER A 34 -5.88 -11.09 11.94
CA SER A 34 -6.51 -11.88 10.88
C SER A 34 -7.29 -10.97 9.92
N PHE A 35 -6.97 -11.04 8.63
CA PHE A 35 -7.69 -10.35 7.54
C PHE A 35 -7.35 -10.99 6.20
N SER A 36 -8.08 -10.62 5.16
CA SER A 36 -7.77 -10.98 3.78
C SER A 36 -7.90 -9.78 2.85
N ILE A 37 -7.07 -9.75 1.79
CA ILE A 37 -7.12 -8.74 0.72
C ILE A 37 -7.34 -9.49 -0.59
N GLY A 38 -8.31 -9.04 -1.38
CA GLY A 38 -8.63 -9.59 -2.69
C GLY A 38 -7.66 -9.12 -3.77
N LYS A 39 -7.61 -9.85 -4.88
CA LYS A 39 -6.81 -9.48 -6.04
C LYS A 39 -7.33 -8.17 -6.66
N GLY A 40 -6.44 -7.22 -6.90
CA GLY A 40 -6.77 -5.92 -7.48
C GLY A 40 -7.46 -4.97 -6.49
N GLU A 41 -7.54 -5.29 -5.20
CA GLU A 41 -8.00 -4.32 -4.21
C GLU A 41 -6.99 -3.20 -3.99
N MET A 42 -7.51 -2.04 -3.60
CA MET A 42 -6.74 -0.91 -3.10
C MET A 42 -7.18 -0.64 -1.66
N VAL A 43 -6.29 -0.91 -0.69
CA VAL A 43 -6.61 -0.94 0.75
C VAL A 43 -5.64 -0.04 1.51
N SER A 44 -6.15 0.72 2.49
CA SER A 44 -5.31 1.43 3.44
C SER A 44 -5.19 0.67 4.76
N ILE A 45 -4.01 0.78 5.38
CA ILE A 45 -3.75 0.36 6.76
C ILE A 45 -3.50 1.63 7.57
N ALA A 46 -4.42 1.95 8.47
CA ALA A 46 -4.41 3.17 9.27
C ALA A 46 -4.26 2.87 10.77
N GLY A 47 -3.93 3.90 11.54
CA GLY A 47 -3.77 3.82 12.99
C GLY A 47 -2.59 4.66 13.47
N ARG A 48 -2.49 4.86 14.78
CA ARG A 48 -1.43 5.68 15.40
C ARG A 48 -0.02 5.13 15.14
N ASN A 49 0.97 5.99 15.34
CA ASN A 49 2.37 5.55 15.32
C ASN A 49 2.61 4.51 16.42
N GLY A 50 3.35 3.46 16.09
CA GLY A 50 3.59 2.34 17.01
C GLY A 50 2.48 1.28 17.05
N ALA A 51 1.37 1.42 16.33
CA ALA A 51 0.27 0.43 16.29
C ALA A 51 0.62 -0.90 15.60
N GLY A 52 1.85 -1.07 15.08
CA GLY A 52 2.31 -2.32 14.47
C GLY A 52 2.22 -2.38 12.94
N LYS A 53 1.77 -1.31 12.26
CA LYS A 53 1.54 -1.30 10.80
C LYS A 53 2.77 -1.68 9.97
N SER A 54 3.91 -1.02 10.21
CA SER A 54 5.16 -1.34 9.49
C SER A 54 5.74 -2.69 9.90
N THR A 55 5.47 -3.16 11.13
CA THR A 55 5.82 -4.51 11.59
C THR A 55 5.03 -5.55 10.80
N LEU A 56 3.74 -5.33 10.60
CA LEU A 56 2.90 -6.19 9.76
C LEU A 56 3.44 -6.29 8.33
N ALA A 57 3.81 -5.16 7.71
CA ALA A 57 4.42 -5.15 6.38
C ALA A 57 5.72 -5.95 6.34
N LYS A 58 6.58 -5.82 7.34
CA LYS A 58 7.82 -6.59 7.45
C LYS A 58 7.57 -8.10 7.55
N LEU A 59 6.57 -8.52 8.30
CA LEU A 59 6.17 -9.94 8.41
C LEU A 59 5.63 -10.48 7.09
N ILE A 60 4.78 -9.74 6.40
CA ILE A 60 4.26 -10.11 5.07
C ILE A 60 5.40 -10.25 4.06
N CYS A 61 6.35 -9.30 4.06
CA CYS A 61 7.50 -9.31 3.15
C CYS A 61 8.61 -10.30 3.55
N GLY A 62 8.55 -10.88 4.76
CA GLY A 62 9.53 -11.85 5.26
C GLY A 62 10.80 -11.25 5.82
N PHE A 63 10.82 -9.95 6.14
CA PHE A 63 11.93 -9.33 6.89
C PHE A 63 11.94 -9.77 8.35
N GLU A 64 10.78 -10.14 8.89
CA GLU A 64 10.60 -10.71 10.21
C GLU A 64 9.84 -12.04 10.10
N THR A 65 9.99 -12.90 11.10
CA THR A 65 9.31 -14.19 11.16
C THR A 65 8.25 -14.15 12.27
N PRO A 66 6.99 -14.47 11.98
CA PRO A 66 5.94 -14.46 13.00
C PRO A 66 6.21 -15.51 14.09
N GLU A 67 5.84 -15.20 15.33
CA GLU A 67 5.89 -16.15 16.45
C GLU A 67 4.72 -17.15 16.36
N GLN A 68 3.59 -16.71 15.81
CA GLN A 68 2.41 -17.53 15.59
C GLN A 68 1.60 -17.02 14.39
N GLY A 69 0.71 -17.89 13.89
CA GLY A 69 -0.10 -17.59 12.72
C GLY A 69 0.64 -17.81 11.41
N GLN A 70 0.03 -17.39 10.33
CA GLN A 70 0.56 -17.61 8.98
C GLN A 70 0.15 -16.48 8.02
N VAL A 71 0.97 -16.31 6.98
CA VAL A 71 0.71 -15.42 5.85
C VAL A 71 0.63 -16.26 4.59
N LEU A 72 -0.51 -16.16 3.88
CA LEU A 72 -0.72 -16.89 2.62
C LEU A 72 -0.84 -15.89 1.46
N LEU A 73 -0.28 -16.24 0.33
CA LEU A 73 -0.45 -15.54 -0.94
C LEU A 73 -1.03 -16.50 -1.97
N ASN A 74 -2.19 -16.17 -2.53
CA ASN A 74 -2.94 -17.03 -3.45
C ASN A 74 -3.17 -18.44 -2.87
N GLY A 75 -3.47 -18.53 -1.57
CA GLY A 75 -3.68 -19.78 -0.83
C GLY A 75 -2.41 -20.56 -0.46
N ARG A 76 -1.22 -20.10 -0.87
CA ARG A 76 0.07 -20.72 -0.54
C ARG A 76 0.71 -20.06 0.68
N ASP A 77 1.10 -20.85 1.67
CA ASP A 77 1.81 -20.35 2.85
C ASP A 77 3.22 -19.84 2.47
N LEU A 78 3.55 -18.64 2.91
CA LEU A 78 4.82 -17.99 2.66
C LEU A 78 5.93 -18.35 3.68
N ALA A 79 5.65 -19.20 4.69
CA ALA A 79 6.61 -19.53 5.74
C ALA A 79 7.92 -20.13 5.20
N GLN A 80 7.85 -20.87 4.08
CA GLN A 80 9.02 -21.49 3.43
C GLN A 80 9.74 -20.57 2.43
N ASP A 81 9.18 -19.39 2.15
CA ASP A 81 9.75 -18.47 1.19
C ASP A 81 10.73 -17.51 1.88
N ASN A 82 11.93 -17.43 1.36
CA ASN A 82 12.88 -16.39 1.73
C ASN A 82 12.46 -15.03 1.13
N ILE A 83 13.09 -13.95 1.58
CA ILE A 83 12.81 -12.57 1.12
C ILE A 83 12.86 -12.45 -0.41
N ARG A 84 13.84 -13.09 -1.06
CA ARG A 84 14.00 -13.01 -2.52
C ARG A 84 12.82 -13.63 -3.27
N ARG A 85 12.29 -14.76 -2.80
CA ARG A 85 11.10 -15.39 -3.38
C ARG A 85 9.86 -14.55 -3.16
N ARG A 86 9.67 -14.01 -1.94
CA ARG A 86 8.55 -13.12 -1.64
C ARG A 86 8.59 -11.86 -2.49
N ALA A 87 9.77 -11.26 -2.69
CA ALA A 87 9.95 -10.05 -3.49
C ALA A 87 9.55 -10.20 -4.97
N GLN A 88 9.49 -11.43 -5.50
CA GLN A 88 8.97 -11.70 -6.84
C GLN A 88 7.45 -11.51 -6.95
N HIS A 89 6.72 -11.58 -5.84
CA HIS A 89 5.27 -11.50 -5.78
C HIS A 89 4.76 -10.30 -5.00
N ILE A 90 5.50 -9.89 -3.96
CA ILE A 90 5.13 -8.82 -3.03
C ILE A 90 6.20 -7.74 -3.06
N GLY A 91 5.85 -6.57 -3.57
CA GLY A 91 6.70 -5.40 -3.54
C GLY A 91 6.56 -4.62 -2.23
N TYR A 92 7.65 -4.11 -1.67
CA TYR A 92 7.62 -3.23 -0.51
C TYR A 92 8.38 -1.93 -0.78
N VAL A 93 7.70 -0.82 -0.62
CA VAL A 93 8.26 0.53 -0.80
C VAL A 93 8.28 1.24 0.54
N MET A 94 9.47 1.52 1.04
CA MET A 94 9.69 2.18 2.34
C MET A 94 9.31 3.67 2.28
N GLN A 95 9.04 4.25 3.45
CA GLN A 95 8.70 5.67 3.59
C GLN A 95 9.78 6.58 3.01
N ASN A 96 11.04 6.39 3.39
CA ASN A 96 12.14 7.20 2.93
C ASN A 96 12.84 6.55 1.72
N PRO A 97 12.77 7.14 0.51
CA PRO A 97 13.39 6.58 -0.69
C PRO A 97 14.90 6.43 -0.57
N ASN A 98 15.59 7.29 0.20
CA ASN A 98 17.04 7.22 0.35
C ASN A 98 17.50 5.96 1.11
N GLN A 99 16.62 5.27 1.82
CA GLN A 99 16.93 3.99 2.48
C GLN A 99 16.89 2.80 1.51
N MET A 100 16.24 2.96 0.36
CA MET A 100 16.12 1.92 -0.66
C MET A 100 17.13 2.09 -1.79
N ILE A 101 17.51 3.34 -2.10
CA ILE A 101 18.40 3.66 -3.22
C ILE A 101 19.84 3.32 -2.87
N SER A 102 20.46 2.47 -3.70
CA SER A 102 21.83 1.97 -3.52
C SER A 102 22.77 2.33 -4.68
N LYS A 103 22.23 2.65 -5.87
CA LYS A 103 22.98 3.02 -7.04
C LYS A 103 22.96 4.53 -7.30
N THR A 104 23.89 5.00 -8.10
CA THR A 104 23.98 6.42 -8.46
C THR A 104 23.13 6.78 -9.66
N MET A 105 22.88 5.82 -10.57
CA MET A 105 22.14 6.03 -11.81
C MET A 105 20.76 5.37 -11.76
N ILE A 106 19.76 6.03 -12.35
CA ILE A 106 18.36 5.54 -12.33
C ILE A 106 18.23 4.16 -12.97
N PHE A 107 18.82 3.98 -14.16
CA PHE A 107 18.75 2.70 -14.87
C PHE A 107 19.35 1.56 -14.03
N GLU A 108 20.52 1.78 -13.44
CA GLU A 108 21.23 0.79 -12.64
C GLU A 108 20.45 0.40 -11.37
N GLU A 109 19.82 1.37 -10.73
CA GLU A 109 19.00 1.14 -9.54
C GLU A 109 17.80 0.24 -9.87
N VAL A 110 17.09 0.53 -10.95
CA VAL A 110 15.93 -0.27 -11.35
C VAL A 110 16.36 -1.65 -11.86
N ALA A 111 17.47 -1.75 -12.60
CA ALA A 111 18.00 -3.01 -13.09
C ALA A 111 18.52 -3.93 -11.98
N LEU A 112 18.88 -3.38 -10.82
CA LEU A 112 19.45 -4.14 -9.70
C LEU A 112 18.54 -5.31 -9.27
N ALA A 113 17.23 -5.11 -9.26
CA ALA A 113 16.27 -6.12 -8.88
C ALA A 113 16.21 -7.33 -9.81
N LEU A 114 16.72 -7.19 -11.05
CA LEU A 114 16.77 -8.26 -12.05
C LEU A 114 18.13 -8.97 -12.10
N GLN A 115 19.09 -8.58 -11.27
CA GLN A 115 20.40 -9.24 -11.20
C GLN A 115 20.24 -10.69 -10.72
N GLY A 116 20.89 -11.61 -11.49
CA GLY A 116 20.81 -13.06 -11.22
C GLY A 116 19.48 -13.69 -11.64
N SER A 117 18.69 -13.03 -12.49
CA SER A 117 17.62 -13.65 -13.26
C SER A 117 18.18 -14.33 -14.50
N ASP A 118 17.42 -15.25 -15.10
CA ASP A 118 17.79 -15.94 -16.35
C ASP A 118 17.58 -15.06 -17.60
N MET A 119 17.33 -13.76 -17.42
CA MET A 119 17.09 -12.82 -18.50
C MET A 119 18.38 -12.40 -19.20
N THR A 120 18.33 -12.26 -20.52
CA THR A 120 19.43 -11.66 -21.27
C THR A 120 19.55 -10.16 -20.97
N GLN A 121 20.73 -9.57 -21.24
CA GLN A 121 20.95 -8.13 -21.03
C GLN A 121 19.94 -7.27 -21.83
N GLU A 122 19.57 -7.70 -23.02
CA GLU A 122 18.56 -7.00 -23.83
C GLU A 122 17.16 -7.10 -23.21
N GLN A 123 16.79 -8.26 -22.67
CA GLN A 123 15.51 -8.42 -21.95
C GLN A 123 15.47 -7.59 -20.68
N ILE A 124 16.56 -7.52 -19.92
CA ILE A 124 16.69 -6.65 -18.74
C ILE A 124 16.52 -5.19 -19.14
N ARG A 125 17.24 -4.75 -20.20
CA ARG A 125 17.14 -3.39 -20.71
C ARG A 125 15.71 -3.03 -21.08
N GLN A 126 15.07 -3.86 -21.90
CA GLN A 126 13.69 -3.64 -22.32
C GLN A 126 12.74 -3.56 -21.12
N ARG A 127 12.85 -4.48 -20.16
CA ARG A 127 12.04 -4.52 -18.95
C ARG A 127 12.20 -3.26 -18.10
N VAL A 128 13.44 -2.79 -17.90
CA VAL A 128 13.73 -1.57 -17.16
C VAL A 128 13.16 -0.35 -17.88
N GLU A 129 13.39 -0.23 -19.20
CA GLU A 129 12.87 0.91 -19.98
C GLU A 129 11.34 0.97 -19.96
N ASP A 130 10.65 -0.16 -20.08
CA ASP A 130 9.19 -0.21 -20.03
C ASP A 130 8.67 0.15 -18.62
N THR A 131 9.34 -0.31 -17.57
CA THR A 131 9.01 0.07 -16.19
C THR A 131 9.21 1.57 -15.98
N LEU A 132 10.30 2.14 -16.47
CA LEU A 132 10.57 3.57 -16.38
C LEU A 132 9.56 4.42 -17.17
N LYS A 133 9.04 3.93 -18.29
CA LYS A 133 7.94 4.59 -19.05
C LYS A 133 6.67 4.64 -18.18
N VAL A 134 6.28 3.51 -17.61
CA VAL A 134 5.12 3.43 -16.69
C VAL A 134 5.27 4.40 -15.51
N CYS A 135 6.47 4.50 -14.94
CA CYS A 135 6.74 5.40 -13.81
C CYS A 135 6.95 6.88 -14.20
N GLY A 136 6.89 7.22 -15.49
CA GLY A 136 7.15 8.58 -15.98
C GLY A 136 8.61 9.04 -15.83
N LEU A 137 9.54 8.08 -15.73
CA LEU A 137 10.96 8.33 -15.51
C LEU A 137 11.83 8.08 -16.75
N TYR A 138 11.27 7.59 -17.85
CA TYR A 138 12.01 7.24 -19.06
C TYR A 138 12.87 8.39 -19.63
N PRO A 139 12.42 9.66 -19.63
CA PRO A 139 13.26 10.77 -20.09
C PRO A 139 14.52 10.96 -19.25
N PHE A 140 14.48 10.54 -17.97
CA PHE A 140 15.57 10.69 -17.00
C PHE A 140 16.42 9.43 -16.82
N ARG A 141 16.20 8.37 -17.61
CA ARG A 141 16.80 7.03 -17.41
C ARG A 141 18.32 7.01 -17.27
N ASN A 142 19.00 7.95 -17.93
CA ASN A 142 20.45 8.10 -17.90
C ASN A 142 20.93 9.19 -16.91
N TRP A 143 20.05 9.69 -16.06
CA TRP A 143 20.39 10.72 -15.09
C TRP A 143 20.87 10.12 -13.78
N PRO A 144 21.74 10.88 -13.06
CA PRO A 144 22.05 10.52 -11.68
C PRO A 144 20.85 10.77 -10.78
N ILE A 145 20.63 9.86 -9.81
CA ILE A 145 19.51 9.95 -8.86
C ILE A 145 19.62 11.21 -7.97
N SER A 146 20.86 11.70 -7.77
CA SER A 146 21.08 12.95 -7.00
C SER A 146 20.44 14.18 -7.62
N ALA A 147 20.21 14.18 -8.95
CA ALA A 147 19.56 15.28 -9.66
C ALA A 147 18.03 15.28 -9.57
N LEU A 148 17.44 14.24 -8.97
CA LEU A 148 15.99 14.08 -8.87
C LEU A 148 15.40 14.79 -7.67
N SER A 149 14.16 15.29 -7.82
CA SER A 149 13.33 15.72 -6.69
C SER A 149 12.97 14.54 -5.79
N PHE A 150 12.51 14.81 -4.57
CA PHE A 150 12.08 13.75 -3.64
C PHE A 150 10.97 12.89 -4.23
N GLY A 151 9.96 13.47 -4.89
CA GLY A 151 8.88 12.74 -5.55
C GLY A 151 9.37 11.85 -6.70
N GLN A 152 10.33 12.32 -7.49
CA GLN A 152 10.97 11.52 -8.52
C GLN A 152 11.79 10.36 -7.92
N LYS A 153 12.52 10.59 -6.83
CA LYS A 153 13.21 9.51 -6.10
C LYS A 153 12.23 8.46 -5.57
N LYS A 154 11.06 8.89 -5.08
CA LYS A 154 10.00 7.97 -4.67
C LYS A 154 9.50 7.11 -5.85
N ARG A 155 9.33 7.71 -7.02
CA ARG A 155 9.00 6.96 -8.24
C ARG A 155 10.11 5.99 -8.66
N VAL A 156 11.40 6.33 -8.45
CA VAL A 156 12.51 5.39 -8.69
C VAL A 156 12.39 4.19 -7.77
N THR A 157 12.13 4.37 -6.48
CA THR A 157 11.96 3.23 -5.56
C THR A 157 10.73 2.37 -5.92
N ILE A 158 9.66 2.98 -6.38
CA ILE A 158 8.51 2.23 -6.91
C ILE A 158 8.91 1.46 -8.17
N ALA A 159 9.65 2.08 -9.10
CA ALA A 159 10.13 1.42 -10.32
C ALA A 159 11.05 0.22 -10.02
N SER A 160 11.95 0.35 -9.02
CA SER A 160 12.85 -0.73 -8.59
C SER A 160 12.10 -1.96 -8.04
N VAL A 161 10.90 -1.74 -7.52
CA VAL A 161 10.02 -2.81 -7.07
C VAL A 161 9.17 -3.36 -8.23
N LEU A 162 8.57 -2.47 -9.04
CA LEU A 162 7.67 -2.83 -10.14
C LEU A 162 8.35 -3.60 -11.27
N VAL A 163 9.66 -3.42 -11.47
CA VAL A 163 10.41 -4.11 -12.52
C VAL A 163 10.37 -5.64 -12.37
N GLN A 164 10.11 -6.13 -11.17
CA GLN A 164 9.87 -7.56 -10.89
C GLN A 164 8.44 -8.01 -11.20
N GLN A 165 7.53 -7.08 -11.55
CA GLN A 165 6.10 -7.33 -11.80
C GLN A 165 5.39 -8.02 -10.62
N PRO A 166 5.48 -7.47 -9.41
CA PRO A 166 4.80 -8.05 -8.25
C PRO A 166 3.28 -8.00 -8.44
N GLU A 167 2.60 -8.98 -7.90
CA GLU A 167 1.12 -9.05 -7.91
C GLU A 167 0.50 -8.11 -6.87
N LEU A 168 1.25 -7.83 -5.79
CA LEU A 168 0.85 -7.00 -4.66
C LEU A 168 1.99 -6.06 -4.30
N ILE A 169 1.65 -4.80 -4.03
CA ILE A 169 2.59 -3.77 -3.58
C ILE A 169 2.13 -3.21 -2.22
N ILE A 170 3.05 -3.14 -1.29
CA ILE A 170 2.86 -2.46 0.00
C ILE A 170 3.69 -1.19 -0.01
N LEU A 171 3.06 -0.04 0.23
CA LEU A 171 3.73 1.25 0.31
C LEU A 171 3.59 1.81 1.72
N ASP A 172 4.73 2.10 2.34
CA ASP A 172 4.77 2.73 3.65
C ASP A 172 4.87 4.24 3.46
N GLU A 173 3.82 4.97 3.87
CA GLU A 173 3.69 6.42 3.77
C GLU A 173 4.09 6.97 2.37
N PRO A 174 3.37 6.59 1.29
CA PRO A 174 3.79 6.90 -0.08
C PRO A 174 3.86 8.40 -0.37
N THR A 175 3.09 9.20 0.36
CA THR A 175 2.94 10.66 0.14
C THR A 175 3.62 11.51 1.21
N ALA A 176 4.27 10.91 2.19
CA ALA A 176 4.92 11.64 3.28
C ALA A 176 5.94 12.66 2.75
N GLY A 177 5.85 13.91 3.24
CA GLY A 177 6.75 14.99 2.86
C GLY A 177 6.56 15.54 1.45
N GLN A 178 5.44 15.23 0.78
CA GLN A 178 5.09 15.76 -0.54
C GLN A 178 4.19 17.00 -0.41
N ASP A 179 4.34 17.94 -1.36
CA ASP A 179 3.31 18.93 -1.60
C ASP A 179 2.10 18.33 -2.31
N PHE A 180 0.99 19.05 -2.35
CA PHE A 180 -0.28 18.55 -2.90
C PHE A 180 -0.18 18.09 -4.36
N ARG A 181 0.62 18.76 -5.20
CA ARG A 181 0.77 18.39 -6.60
C ARG A 181 1.50 17.06 -6.76
N HIS A 182 2.64 16.89 -6.07
CA HIS A 182 3.41 15.65 -6.10
C HIS A 182 2.67 14.49 -5.43
N TYR A 183 1.90 14.78 -4.38
CA TYR A 183 0.97 13.85 -3.76
C TYR A 183 -0.01 13.28 -4.80
N THR A 184 -0.74 14.14 -5.51
CA THR A 184 -1.73 13.73 -6.52
C THR A 184 -1.08 12.91 -7.63
N ASP A 185 0.08 13.34 -8.12
CA ASP A 185 0.83 12.62 -9.16
C ASP A 185 1.20 11.19 -8.76
N ILE A 186 1.61 10.98 -7.49
CA ILE A 186 1.94 9.63 -6.98
C ILE A 186 0.66 8.79 -6.85
N MET A 187 -0.41 9.37 -6.32
CA MET A 187 -1.64 8.65 -6.09
C MET A 187 -2.35 8.24 -7.39
N GLU A 188 -2.41 9.13 -8.38
CA GLU A 188 -2.96 8.80 -9.70
C GLU A 188 -2.10 7.73 -10.42
N PHE A 189 -0.78 7.77 -10.24
CA PHE A 189 0.09 6.73 -10.74
C PHE A 189 -0.23 5.36 -10.09
N LEU A 190 -0.35 5.29 -8.75
CA LEU A 190 -0.71 4.07 -8.04
C LEU A 190 -2.09 3.54 -8.42
N ARG A 191 -3.06 4.44 -8.61
CA ARG A 191 -4.38 4.11 -9.14
C ARG A 191 -4.32 3.53 -10.55
N GLY A 192 -3.44 4.07 -11.40
CA GLY A 192 -3.17 3.53 -12.74
C GLY A 192 -2.65 2.08 -12.68
N LEU A 193 -1.73 1.78 -11.77
CA LEU A 193 -1.24 0.42 -11.53
C LEU A 193 -2.34 -0.52 -11.03
N ASN A 194 -3.16 -0.04 -10.10
CA ASN A 194 -4.28 -0.81 -9.58
C ASN A 194 -5.30 -1.16 -10.67
N LYS A 195 -5.62 -0.22 -11.56
CA LYS A 195 -6.47 -0.48 -12.74
C LYS A 195 -5.88 -1.53 -13.69
N GLN A 196 -4.57 -1.74 -13.69
CA GLN A 196 -3.89 -2.80 -14.43
C GLN A 196 -3.89 -4.15 -13.69
N GLY A 197 -4.53 -4.22 -12.52
CA GLY A 197 -4.72 -5.44 -11.73
C GLY A 197 -3.71 -5.66 -10.61
N VAL A 198 -2.81 -4.71 -10.35
CA VAL A 198 -1.90 -4.76 -9.20
C VAL A 198 -2.69 -4.45 -7.93
N THR A 199 -2.57 -5.31 -6.93
CA THR A 199 -3.12 -5.05 -5.60
C THR A 199 -2.26 -4.04 -4.86
N VAL A 200 -2.88 -3.00 -4.30
CA VAL A 200 -2.17 -1.90 -3.65
C VAL A 200 -2.57 -1.80 -2.19
N VAL A 201 -1.60 -1.91 -1.30
CA VAL A 201 -1.77 -1.73 0.14
C VAL A 201 -0.98 -0.51 0.58
N MET A 202 -1.64 0.48 1.16
CA MET A 202 -1.00 1.70 1.63
C MET A 202 -1.05 1.80 3.14
N ILE A 203 0.09 1.87 3.78
CA ILE A 203 0.18 2.25 5.19
C ILE A 203 0.22 3.76 5.23
N THR A 204 -0.76 4.38 5.89
CA THR A 204 -0.83 5.85 5.94
C THR A 204 -1.49 6.36 7.21
N HIS A 205 -1.10 7.57 7.60
CA HIS A 205 -1.79 8.41 8.59
C HIS A 205 -2.50 9.60 7.95
N ASP A 206 -2.54 9.66 6.63
CA ASP A 206 -3.25 10.69 5.87
C ASP A 206 -4.69 10.24 5.60
N MET A 207 -5.62 10.82 6.36
CA MET A 207 -7.04 10.49 6.27
C MET A 207 -7.68 10.97 4.98
N HIS A 208 -7.13 12.02 4.37
CA HIS A 208 -7.60 12.51 3.07
C HIS A 208 -7.25 11.52 1.96
N LEU A 209 -6.01 11.02 1.95
CA LEU A 209 -5.57 9.96 1.06
C LEU A 209 -6.45 8.71 1.22
N MET A 210 -6.66 8.28 2.47
CA MET A 210 -7.46 7.12 2.76
C MET A 210 -8.87 7.26 2.19
N LEU A 211 -9.51 8.39 2.42
CA LEU A 211 -10.87 8.65 1.97
C LEU A 211 -10.98 8.78 0.44
N GLU A 212 -10.00 9.42 -0.18
CA GLU A 212 -10.03 9.70 -1.61
C GLU A 212 -9.66 8.48 -2.47
N TYR A 213 -8.72 7.65 -2.04
CA TYR A 213 -8.13 6.63 -2.92
C TYR A 213 -8.42 5.19 -2.51
N THR A 214 -8.79 4.93 -1.25
CA THR A 214 -9.00 3.54 -0.79
C THR A 214 -10.44 3.28 -0.39
N PRO A 215 -11.13 2.35 -1.06
CA PRO A 215 -12.51 2.01 -0.70
C PRO A 215 -12.61 1.28 0.64
N ARG A 216 -11.50 0.69 1.13
CA ARG A 216 -11.46 -0.12 2.35
C ARG A 216 -10.25 0.26 3.21
N ALA A 217 -10.46 0.26 4.52
CA ALA A 217 -9.44 0.55 5.50
C ALA A 217 -9.38 -0.51 6.59
N LEU A 218 -8.17 -0.95 6.91
CA LEU A 218 -7.83 -1.77 8.06
C LEU A 218 -7.26 -0.86 9.15
N VAL A 219 -7.93 -0.79 10.30
CA VAL A 219 -7.53 0.12 11.38
C VAL A 219 -6.85 -0.65 12.49
N PHE A 220 -5.64 -0.22 12.82
CA PHE A 220 -4.80 -0.82 13.84
C PHE A 220 -4.67 0.08 15.07
N CYS A 221 -4.81 -0.55 16.25
CA CYS A 221 -4.55 0.09 17.54
C CYS A 221 -3.86 -0.93 18.46
N ASP A 222 -2.76 -0.53 19.11
CA ASP A 222 -2.04 -1.34 20.09
C ASP A 222 -1.77 -2.79 19.65
N GLY A 223 -1.35 -2.96 18.40
CA GLY A 223 -1.03 -4.27 17.85
C GLY A 223 -2.23 -5.13 17.49
N GLN A 224 -3.44 -4.59 17.49
CA GLN A 224 -4.68 -5.28 17.13
C GLN A 224 -5.34 -4.66 15.90
N LEU A 225 -6.02 -5.46 15.12
CA LEU A 225 -6.92 -5.00 14.06
C LEU A 225 -8.28 -4.71 14.70
N ILE A 226 -8.64 -3.43 14.82
CA ILE A 226 -9.87 -3.02 15.50
C ILE A 226 -11.03 -2.73 14.55
N ALA A 227 -10.75 -2.50 13.26
CA ALA A 227 -11.78 -2.33 12.24
C ALA A 227 -11.28 -2.75 10.85
N ASP A 228 -12.20 -3.26 10.03
CA ASP A 228 -12.07 -3.61 8.63
C ASP A 228 -13.37 -3.20 7.92
N ARG A 229 -13.40 -1.96 7.41
CA ARG A 229 -14.62 -1.32 6.87
C ARG A 229 -14.28 -0.41 5.69
N SER A 230 -15.30 0.23 5.08
CA SER A 230 -15.09 1.33 4.14
C SER A 230 -14.31 2.48 4.80
N ALA A 231 -13.49 3.19 4.01
CA ALA A 231 -12.75 4.33 4.53
C ALA A 231 -13.68 5.42 5.09
N ALA A 232 -14.84 5.63 4.44
CA ALA A 232 -15.86 6.56 4.91
C ALA A 232 -16.46 6.14 6.24
N ALA A 233 -16.83 4.86 6.41
CA ALA A 233 -17.35 4.31 7.66
C ALA A 233 -16.36 4.49 8.82
N VAL A 234 -15.06 4.23 8.58
CA VAL A 234 -14.00 4.44 9.57
C VAL A 234 -13.90 5.90 9.98
N LEU A 235 -13.92 6.82 9.01
CA LEU A 235 -13.70 8.26 9.25
C LEU A 235 -14.98 9.02 9.65
N CYS A 236 -16.12 8.32 9.73
CA CYS A 236 -17.37 8.82 10.27
C CYS A 236 -17.74 8.20 11.65
N ASP A 237 -16.86 7.36 12.22
CA ASP A 237 -17.04 6.72 13.51
C ASP A 237 -16.18 7.44 14.59
N PRO A 238 -16.76 8.27 15.46
CA PRO A 238 -16.01 9.05 16.45
C PRO A 238 -15.25 8.19 17.46
N GLU A 239 -15.82 7.04 17.87
CA GLU A 239 -15.17 6.14 18.83
C GLU A 239 -13.91 5.51 18.21
N LEU A 240 -13.99 5.12 16.95
CA LEU A 240 -12.88 4.54 16.22
C LEU A 240 -11.78 5.58 15.91
N ILE A 241 -12.19 6.82 15.58
CA ILE A 241 -11.27 7.95 15.36
C ILE A 241 -10.47 8.22 16.65
N GLU A 242 -11.14 8.27 17.80
CA GLU A 242 -10.48 8.49 19.09
C GLU A 242 -9.55 7.32 19.46
N GLN A 243 -10.05 6.09 19.38
CA GLN A 243 -9.30 4.89 19.75
C GLN A 243 -8.01 4.71 18.92
N ALA A 244 -8.10 4.91 17.62
CA ALA A 244 -6.98 4.76 16.69
C ALA A 244 -6.13 6.03 16.54
N ALA A 245 -6.48 7.13 17.23
CA ALA A 245 -5.89 8.46 17.12
C ALA A 245 -5.82 8.95 15.66
N LEU A 246 -6.91 8.74 14.91
CA LEU A 246 -7.09 9.25 13.56
C LEU A 246 -7.53 10.71 13.62
N LYS A 247 -7.33 11.44 12.51
CA LYS A 247 -7.81 12.82 12.40
C LYS A 247 -9.21 12.84 11.82
N GLU A 248 -10.09 13.60 12.45
CA GLU A 248 -11.39 13.89 11.91
C GLU A 248 -11.26 14.65 10.57
N THR A 249 -12.07 14.26 9.59
CA THR A 249 -12.05 14.92 8.28
C THR A 249 -12.98 16.12 8.25
N SER A 250 -12.64 17.13 7.45
CA SER A 250 -13.48 18.32 7.25
C SER A 250 -14.88 17.98 6.69
N LEU A 251 -14.99 16.92 5.88
CA LEU A 251 -16.28 16.46 5.34
C LEU A 251 -17.17 15.89 6.42
N PHE A 252 -16.63 15.11 7.34
CA PHE A 252 -17.36 14.59 8.48
C PHE A 252 -17.83 15.72 9.42
N THR A 253 -16.92 16.65 9.74
CA THR A 253 -17.26 17.84 10.53
C THR A 253 -18.36 18.66 9.85
N LEU A 254 -18.32 18.82 8.51
CA LEU A 254 -19.35 19.52 7.76
C LEU A 254 -20.69 18.80 7.82
N ALA A 255 -20.71 17.48 7.59
CA ALA A 255 -21.94 16.68 7.69
C ALA A 255 -22.62 16.85 9.06
N ASN A 256 -21.84 16.74 10.14
CA ASN A 256 -22.34 16.90 11.51
C ASN A 256 -22.90 18.31 11.77
N ARG A 257 -22.20 19.36 11.33
CA ARG A 257 -22.66 20.77 11.51
C ARG A 257 -23.92 21.08 10.72
N CYS A 258 -24.10 20.45 9.57
CA CYS A 258 -25.28 20.62 8.72
C CYS A 258 -26.43 19.67 9.09
N GLY A 259 -26.26 18.78 10.08
CA GLY A 259 -27.27 17.81 10.47
C GLY A 259 -27.57 16.76 9.39
N ILE A 260 -26.57 16.47 8.51
CA ILE A 260 -26.72 15.47 7.45
C ILE A 260 -26.49 14.08 8.04
N ALA A 261 -27.47 13.21 7.90
CA ALA A 261 -27.42 11.84 8.37
C ALA A 261 -27.97 10.89 7.29
N PRO A 262 -27.29 9.73 7.03
CA PRO A 262 -26.01 9.34 7.63
C PRO A 262 -24.84 10.13 7.04
N ALA A 263 -23.87 10.50 7.87
CA ALA A 263 -22.69 11.25 7.45
C ALA A 263 -21.81 10.46 6.45
N GLU A 264 -21.76 9.13 6.60
CA GLU A 264 -21.04 8.22 5.71
C GLU A 264 -21.50 8.36 4.25
N ASP A 265 -22.81 8.28 4.00
CA ASP A 265 -23.38 8.41 2.66
C ASP A 265 -23.04 9.77 2.02
N PHE A 266 -23.07 10.84 2.83
CA PHE A 266 -22.69 12.19 2.35
C PHE A 266 -21.23 12.23 1.94
N VAL A 267 -20.33 11.70 2.79
CA VAL A 267 -18.90 11.70 2.54
C VAL A 267 -18.57 10.87 1.28
N GLU A 268 -19.15 9.68 1.13
CA GLU A 268 -18.94 8.83 -0.05
C GLU A 268 -19.43 9.50 -1.35
N ARG A 269 -20.62 10.09 -1.33
CA ARG A 269 -21.15 10.82 -2.49
C ARG A 269 -20.30 12.02 -2.83
N PHE A 270 -19.87 12.81 -1.86
CA PHE A 270 -19.03 13.96 -2.10
C PHE A 270 -17.72 13.57 -2.79
N ILE A 271 -17.04 12.55 -2.30
CA ILE A 271 -15.78 12.05 -2.88
C ILE A 271 -16.03 11.52 -4.30
N HIS A 272 -17.13 10.84 -4.54
CA HIS A 272 -17.49 10.35 -5.88
C HIS A 272 -17.69 11.49 -6.87
N GLU A 273 -18.54 12.46 -6.54
CA GLU A 273 -18.83 13.62 -7.38
C GLU A 273 -17.60 14.50 -7.64
N ASP A 274 -16.79 14.77 -6.61
CA ASP A 274 -15.55 15.55 -6.75
C ASP A 274 -14.56 14.88 -7.73
N ARG A 275 -14.48 13.54 -7.70
CA ARG A 275 -13.67 12.78 -8.65
C ARG A 275 -14.20 12.87 -10.08
N GLU A 276 -15.50 12.75 -10.27
CA GLU A 276 -16.09 12.86 -11.61
C GLU A 276 -15.83 14.24 -12.21
N VAL A 277 -15.99 15.30 -11.43
CA VAL A 277 -15.70 16.67 -11.87
C VAL A 277 -14.24 16.83 -12.28
N ARG A 278 -13.30 16.31 -11.48
CA ARG A 278 -11.85 16.38 -11.79
C ARG A 278 -11.47 15.58 -13.04
N THR A 279 -12.16 14.46 -13.33
CA THR A 279 -11.85 13.62 -14.48
C THR A 279 -12.48 14.11 -15.79
N HIS A 280 -13.56 14.90 -15.73
CA HIS A 280 -14.26 15.43 -16.90
C HIS A 280 -13.98 16.92 -17.16
N GLY A 281 -13.24 17.58 -16.26
CA GLY A 281 -12.92 19.02 -16.32
C GLY A 281 -11.54 19.36 -16.88
N CYS A 282 -10.83 18.41 -17.50
CA CYS A 282 -9.55 18.64 -18.18
C CYS A 282 -9.67 18.44 -19.68
#